data_71c364250f78469dcc68d0b7bc69e0bd
#
_entry.id   71c364250f78469dcc68d0b7bc69e0bd
#
_cell.length_a   1.000
_cell.length_b   1.000
_cell.length_c   1.000
_cell.angle_alpha   90.00
_cell.angle_beta   90.00
_cell.angle_gamma   90.00
#
_symmetry.space_group_name_H-M   'P 1'
#
loop_
_entity.id
_entity.type
_entity.pdbx_description
1 polymer ?
#
loop_
_entity_poly.entity_id
_entity_poly.type
_entity_poly.pdbx_seq_one_letter_code
_entity_poly.pdbx_strand_id
1 'polypeptide(L)'
;MSTRRQAKTDRRARIEAMRAQERARKRRLRLALLGGGGVAVAAVIAVVIALAVSGGGSSTSGGTSSTSGGASSAEVLPPGVTGATTTEPAALTVANTTGISGVVAYDTTGWPTSSNTGPASRALGHNHVAGPVKYSVTPPVGGDHNATWMNCGVYDQAVPNERAVHNMEHGAVWITYSPSLAASAVSQLRAFFGRQTVLNPSGQGGSRYIDLTPYPGLPSPIVVSSWGFQLRLTSPTDPRLQQFVNKFRVSQQYTPEYGAPCTGGLGTPLQQ
;
A
#
# COMPACT_ATOMS: atom_id res chain seq x y z
N MET A 1 -20.93 -22.29 22.37
CA MET A 1 -21.28 -21.98 20.94
C MET A 1 -21.65 -20.52 20.68
N SER A 2 -21.96 -19.70 21.68
CA SER A 2 -22.38 -18.29 21.58
C SER A 2 -21.28 -17.32 21.10
N THR A 3 -20.06 -17.44 21.60
CA THR A 3 -18.96 -16.49 21.41
C THR A 3 -18.46 -16.37 19.94
N ARG A 4 -18.43 -17.45 19.17
CA ARG A 4 -18.01 -17.41 17.75
C ARG A 4 -19.02 -16.71 16.84
N ARG A 5 -20.31 -16.84 17.12
CA ARG A 5 -21.36 -16.13 16.37
C ARG A 5 -21.33 -14.64 16.68
N GLN A 6 -21.12 -14.26 17.92
CA GLN A 6 -21.02 -12.88 18.36
C GLN A 6 -19.81 -12.17 17.73
N ALA A 7 -18.62 -12.78 17.76
CA ALA A 7 -17.42 -12.25 17.11
C ALA A 7 -17.58 -12.05 15.60
N LYS A 8 -18.32 -12.93 14.91
CA LYS A 8 -18.61 -12.80 13.47
C LYS A 8 -19.59 -11.64 13.19
N THR A 9 -20.55 -11.41 14.06
CA THR A 9 -21.52 -10.31 13.94
C THR A 9 -20.85 -8.96 14.18
N ASP A 10 -20.02 -8.88 15.23
CA ASP A 10 -19.29 -7.66 15.57
C ASP A 10 -18.28 -7.28 14.47
N ARG A 11 -17.62 -8.27 13.88
CA ARG A 11 -16.72 -8.04 12.73
C ARG A 11 -17.47 -7.50 11.51
N ARG A 12 -18.67 -8.04 11.20
CA ARG A 12 -19.50 -7.52 10.10
C ARG A 12 -19.95 -6.09 10.37
N ALA A 13 -20.40 -5.79 11.58
CA ALA A 13 -20.81 -4.45 11.97
C ALA A 13 -19.68 -3.42 11.85
N ARG A 14 -18.44 -3.79 12.19
CA ARG A 14 -17.27 -2.92 12.03
C ARG A 14 -16.95 -2.65 10.58
N ILE A 15 -16.96 -3.68 9.71
CA ILE A 15 -16.74 -3.53 8.27
C ILE A 15 -17.80 -2.61 7.65
N GLU A 16 -19.05 -2.77 8.07
CA GLU A 16 -20.15 -1.91 7.60
C GLU A 16 -20.01 -0.46 8.08
N ALA A 17 -19.58 -0.25 9.33
CA ALA A 17 -19.31 1.09 9.86
C ALA A 17 -18.16 1.79 9.12
N MET A 18 -17.06 1.10 8.84
CA MET A 18 -15.96 1.65 8.04
C MET A 18 -16.41 1.99 6.62
N ARG A 19 -17.16 1.11 5.97
CA ARG A 19 -17.73 1.36 4.64
C ARG A 19 -18.71 2.56 4.63
N ALA A 20 -19.42 2.78 5.73
CA ALA A 20 -20.31 3.92 5.88
C ALA A 20 -19.52 5.23 6.03
N GLN A 21 -18.44 5.23 6.80
CA GLN A 21 -17.53 6.38 6.95
C GLN A 21 -16.84 6.73 5.62
N GLU A 22 -16.36 5.74 4.88
CA GLU A 22 -15.78 5.96 3.55
C GLU A 22 -16.79 6.55 2.56
N ARG A 23 -18.02 6.03 2.54
CA ARG A 23 -19.10 6.60 1.70
C ARG A 23 -19.41 8.02 2.08
N ALA A 24 -19.44 8.35 3.37
CA ALA A 24 -19.66 9.71 3.86
C ALA A 24 -18.50 10.65 3.47
N ARG A 25 -17.24 10.18 3.56
CA ARG A 25 -16.05 10.92 3.12
C ARG A 25 -16.07 11.17 1.61
N LYS A 26 -16.37 10.14 0.80
CA LYS A 26 -16.50 10.27 -0.67
C LYS A 26 -17.64 11.23 -1.06
N ARG A 27 -18.76 11.22 -0.34
CA ARG A 27 -19.84 12.21 -0.54
C ARG A 27 -19.40 13.63 -0.21
N ARG A 28 -18.68 13.83 0.89
CA ARG A 28 -18.14 15.16 1.28
C ARG A 28 -17.12 15.67 0.26
N LEU A 29 -16.21 14.81 -0.24
CA LEU A 29 -15.26 15.17 -1.29
C LEU A 29 -15.96 15.50 -2.61
N ARG A 30 -16.97 14.74 -3.04
CA ARG A 30 -17.75 15.04 -4.25
C ARG A 30 -18.53 16.35 -4.11
N LEU A 31 -19.11 16.63 -2.95
CA LEU A 31 -19.81 17.88 -2.68
C LEU A 31 -18.84 19.07 -2.62
N ALA A 32 -17.63 18.89 -2.09
CA ALA A 32 -16.58 19.92 -2.10
C ALA A 32 -16.07 20.21 -3.52
N LEU A 33 -15.94 19.18 -4.38
CA LEU A 33 -15.58 19.35 -5.78
C LEU A 33 -16.70 19.99 -6.61
N LEU A 34 -17.97 19.68 -6.32
CA LEU A 34 -19.12 20.28 -6.99
C LEU A 34 -19.44 21.70 -6.47
N GLY A 35 -19.15 21.98 -5.19
CA GLY A 35 -19.36 23.28 -4.57
C GLY A 35 -18.21 24.28 -4.72
N GLY A 36 -16.97 23.80 -4.93
CA GLY A 36 -15.79 24.65 -5.09
C GLY A 36 -15.27 24.79 -6.53
N GLY A 37 -15.74 23.98 -7.46
CA GLY A 37 -15.19 23.88 -8.81
C GLY A 37 -15.76 24.90 -9.82
N GLY A 38 -16.84 25.57 -9.49
CA GLY A 38 -17.50 26.49 -10.43
C GLY A 38 -16.72 27.75 -10.77
N VAL A 39 -15.85 28.22 -9.86
CA VAL A 39 -15.10 29.47 -10.05
C VAL A 39 -13.70 29.22 -10.60
N ALA A 40 -13.05 28.12 -10.22
CA ALA A 40 -11.69 27.81 -10.65
C ALA A 40 -11.60 27.29 -12.10
N VAL A 41 -12.62 26.53 -12.57
CA VAL A 41 -12.67 26.02 -13.97
C VAL A 41 -12.92 27.13 -14.97
N ALA A 42 -13.73 28.14 -14.64
CA ALA A 42 -13.98 29.29 -15.50
C ALA A 42 -12.71 30.14 -15.70
N ALA A 43 -11.86 30.30 -14.68
CA ALA A 43 -10.60 31.04 -14.76
C ALA A 43 -9.53 30.32 -15.60
N VAL A 44 -9.45 29.00 -15.54
CA VAL A 44 -8.48 28.21 -16.33
C VAL A 44 -8.86 28.16 -17.80
N ILE A 45 -10.15 28.07 -18.14
CA ILE A 45 -10.61 28.09 -19.54
C ILE A 45 -10.37 29.44 -20.18
N ALA A 46 -10.55 30.56 -19.44
CA ALA A 46 -10.27 31.90 -19.95
C ALA A 46 -8.80 32.12 -20.30
N VAL A 47 -7.87 31.57 -19.49
CA VAL A 47 -6.42 31.67 -19.74
C VAL A 47 -5.96 30.83 -20.94
N VAL A 48 -6.54 29.65 -21.13
CA VAL A 48 -6.21 28.76 -22.27
C VAL A 48 -6.70 29.34 -23.60
N ILE A 49 -7.87 29.98 -23.62
CA ILE A 49 -8.41 30.63 -24.84
C ILE A 49 -7.61 31.89 -25.20
N ALA A 50 -7.10 32.63 -24.22
CA ALA A 50 -6.28 33.84 -24.48
C ALA A 50 -4.88 33.50 -25.06
N LEU A 51 -4.32 32.32 -24.76
CA LEU A 51 -3.03 31.86 -25.30
C LEU A 51 -3.15 31.20 -26.68
N ALA A 52 -4.34 30.72 -27.07
CA ALA A 52 -4.55 30.06 -28.36
C ALA A 52 -4.79 31.05 -29.54
N VAL A 53 -5.05 32.32 -29.26
CA VAL A 53 -5.33 33.35 -30.32
C VAL A 53 -4.09 34.13 -30.75
N SER A 54 -2.94 33.98 -30.06
CA SER A 54 -1.72 34.76 -30.34
C SER A 54 -0.56 33.98 -31.01
N GLY A 55 -0.81 32.78 -31.55
CA GLY A 55 0.23 31.99 -32.23
C GLY A 55 -0.26 31.38 -33.54
N GLY A 56 -0.28 32.17 -34.60
CA GLY A 56 -0.44 31.67 -35.97
C GLY A 56 0.90 31.49 -36.66
N GLY A 57 1.07 30.37 -37.35
CA GLY A 57 2.15 30.27 -38.33
C GLY A 57 2.71 28.88 -38.63
N SER A 58 2.24 28.31 -39.74
CA SER A 58 2.92 27.46 -40.74
C SER A 58 3.16 25.96 -40.49
N SER A 59 2.46 25.26 -41.32
CA SER A 59 2.53 23.88 -41.79
C SER A 59 3.90 23.32 -42.15
N THR A 60 4.12 22.03 -41.87
CA THR A 60 4.59 21.06 -42.89
C THR A 60 4.22 19.61 -42.49
N SER A 61 3.82 18.90 -43.52
CA SER A 61 3.34 17.53 -43.58
C SER A 61 4.44 16.48 -43.40
N GLY A 62 4.09 15.32 -42.85
CA GLY A 62 4.86 14.10 -43.15
C GLY A 62 4.80 13.01 -42.09
N GLY A 63 4.15 11.88 -42.41
CA GLY A 63 4.54 10.57 -41.88
C GLY A 63 3.65 9.96 -40.79
N THR A 64 2.64 9.22 -41.23
CA THR A 64 1.95 8.18 -40.49
C THR A 64 2.90 7.10 -39.95
N SER A 65 2.94 6.92 -38.66
CA SER A 65 3.31 5.65 -38.02
C SER A 65 2.45 5.48 -36.79
N SER A 66 1.41 4.69 -36.93
CA SER A 66 0.59 4.23 -35.84
C SER A 66 1.36 3.20 -35.00
N THR A 67 1.98 3.65 -33.94
CA THR A 67 2.42 2.79 -32.85
C THR A 67 1.41 2.99 -31.72
N SER A 68 0.60 1.97 -31.50
CA SER A 68 -0.24 1.84 -30.31
C SER A 68 0.65 1.65 -29.08
N GLY A 69 1.27 2.71 -28.63
CA GLY A 69 1.93 2.80 -27.33
C GLY A 69 0.86 3.10 -26.28
N GLY A 70 0.50 2.12 -25.46
CA GLY A 70 -0.26 2.37 -24.26
C GLY A 70 0.43 3.47 -23.46
N ALA A 71 -0.27 4.57 -23.20
CA ALA A 71 0.22 5.64 -22.37
C ALA A 71 0.53 5.05 -20.97
N SER A 72 1.82 4.85 -20.68
CA SER A 72 2.28 4.57 -19.33
C SER A 72 1.93 5.80 -18.50
N SER A 73 0.97 5.66 -17.58
CA SER A 73 0.67 6.71 -16.62
C SER A 73 1.97 7.05 -15.89
N ALA A 74 2.33 8.33 -15.82
CA ALA A 74 3.47 8.74 -15.04
C ALA A 74 3.28 8.34 -13.58
N GLU A 75 4.34 7.85 -12.94
CA GLU A 75 4.33 7.57 -11.51
C GLU A 75 4.01 8.82 -10.72
N VAL A 76 3.12 8.69 -9.73
CA VAL A 76 2.88 9.72 -8.72
C VAL A 76 3.10 9.08 -7.35
N LEU A 77 4.14 9.51 -6.65
CA LEU A 77 4.42 9.02 -5.31
C LEU A 77 3.32 9.41 -4.32
N PRO A 78 2.95 8.54 -3.39
CA PRO A 78 2.10 8.94 -2.28
C PRO A 78 2.84 10.00 -1.44
N PRO A 79 2.16 11.09 -1.02
CA PRO A 79 2.80 12.14 -0.23
C PRO A 79 3.26 11.59 1.11
N GLY A 80 4.38 12.12 1.61
CA GLY A 80 4.86 11.85 2.96
C GLY A 80 3.83 12.19 4.04
N VAL A 81 4.07 11.72 5.24
CA VAL A 81 3.23 12.01 6.41
C VAL A 81 3.82 13.18 7.20
N THR A 82 2.96 13.97 7.83
CA THR A 82 3.36 15.16 8.62
C THR A 82 2.66 15.15 9.97
N GLY A 83 3.38 15.56 11.03
CA GLY A 83 2.85 15.57 12.39
C GLY A 83 3.92 15.19 13.40
N ALA A 84 3.51 14.98 14.64
CA ALA A 84 4.41 14.52 15.69
C ALA A 84 4.89 13.08 15.40
N THR A 85 6.18 12.84 15.61
CA THR A 85 6.76 11.50 15.43
C THR A 85 6.34 10.57 16.54
N THR A 86 5.81 9.41 16.17
CA THR A 86 5.54 8.28 17.08
C THR A 86 6.76 7.36 17.10
N THR A 87 7.13 6.84 18.26
CA THR A 87 8.20 5.83 18.37
C THR A 87 7.57 4.51 18.80
N GLU A 88 7.71 3.50 17.96
CA GLU A 88 7.29 2.14 18.25
C GLU A 88 8.21 1.47 19.28
N PRO A 89 7.68 0.68 20.21
CA PRO A 89 8.50 -0.17 21.05
C PRO A 89 9.23 -1.22 20.22
N ALA A 90 10.29 -1.82 20.80
CA ALA A 90 10.98 -2.92 20.14
C ALA A 90 10.04 -4.11 19.92
N ALA A 91 9.83 -4.48 18.66
CA ALA A 91 9.00 -5.62 18.31
C ALA A 91 9.62 -6.94 18.85
N LEU A 92 8.79 -7.78 19.46
CA LEU A 92 9.19 -9.11 19.91
C LEU A 92 9.05 -10.11 18.78
N THR A 93 10.06 -10.96 18.62
CA THR A 93 9.94 -12.14 17.76
C THR A 93 9.28 -13.29 18.50
N VAL A 94 8.52 -14.07 17.75
CA VAL A 94 7.88 -15.31 18.22
C VAL A 94 8.31 -16.49 17.35
N ALA A 95 7.96 -17.71 17.76
CA ALA A 95 8.31 -18.91 17.00
C ALA A 95 7.72 -18.86 15.58
N ASN A 96 8.52 -19.18 14.58
CA ASN A 96 8.07 -19.31 13.20
C ASN A 96 7.27 -20.61 13.02
N THR A 97 5.95 -20.49 12.95
CA THR A 97 5.03 -21.59 12.67
C THR A 97 4.48 -21.57 11.24
N THR A 98 5.08 -20.75 10.36
CA THR A 98 4.57 -20.55 9.00
C THR A 98 4.84 -21.72 8.06
N GLY A 99 5.81 -22.56 8.36
CA GLY A 99 6.31 -23.61 7.47
C GLY A 99 7.26 -23.10 6.38
N ILE A 100 7.55 -21.79 6.33
CA ILE A 100 8.48 -21.18 5.38
C ILE A 100 9.80 -20.92 6.11
N SER A 101 10.87 -21.56 5.67
CA SER A 101 12.19 -21.41 6.26
C SER A 101 12.71 -19.97 6.15
N GLY A 102 13.28 -19.44 7.23
CA GLY A 102 13.85 -18.09 7.29
C GLY A 102 12.85 -16.96 7.49
N VAL A 103 11.56 -17.24 7.61
CA VAL A 103 10.58 -16.23 8.03
C VAL A 103 10.81 -15.89 9.49
N VAL A 104 10.92 -14.59 9.77
CA VAL A 104 10.87 -14.04 11.12
C VAL A 104 9.42 -13.65 11.40
N ALA A 105 8.85 -14.20 12.47
CA ALA A 105 7.52 -13.88 12.96
C ALA A 105 7.61 -12.94 14.16
N TYR A 106 6.75 -11.94 14.20
CA TYR A 106 6.67 -10.95 15.28
C TYR A 106 5.36 -11.10 16.04
N ASP A 107 5.38 -10.69 17.30
CA ASP A 107 4.22 -10.74 18.16
C ASP A 107 3.13 -9.76 17.68
N THR A 108 2.01 -10.32 17.29
CA THR A 108 0.79 -9.58 16.90
C THR A 108 -0.34 -9.85 17.88
N THR A 109 -0.05 -10.35 19.09
CA THR A 109 -1.06 -10.58 20.11
C THR A 109 -1.68 -9.25 20.53
N GLY A 110 -3.00 -9.28 20.75
CA GLY A 110 -3.76 -8.03 20.96
C GLY A 110 -4.42 -7.47 19.71
N TRP A 111 -4.09 -7.95 18.54
CA TRP A 111 -4.86 -7.73 17.31
C TRP A 111 -6.11 -8.63 17.29
N PRO A 112 -7.31 -8.14 16.91
CA PRO A 112 -7.72 -6.77 16.64
C PRO A 112 -8.47 -6.16 17.83
N THR A 113 -7.81 -5.74 18.87
CA THR A 113 -8.50 -4.98 19.93
C THR A 113 -8.27 -3.49 19.71
N SER A 114 -9.36 -2.78 19.57
CA SER A 114 -9.42 -1.33 19.32
C SER A 114 -8.95 -0.47 20.50
N SER A 115 -8.29 -1.04 21.46
CA SER A 115 -7.77 -0.32 22.61
C SER A 115 -6.61 -1.08 23.20
N ASN A 116 -5.41 -0.77 22.71
CA ASN A 116 -4.17 -1.17 23.36
C ASN A 116 -3.93 -0.26 24.56
N THR A 117 -4.78 -0.37 25.59
CA THR A 117 -4.62 0.30 26.88
C THR A 117 -3.89 -0.57 27.89
N GLY A 118 -3.31 -1.67 27.44
CA GLY A 118 -2.45 -2.51 28.26
C GLY A 118 -1.09 -1.85 28.53
N PRO A 119 -0.34 -2.33 29.55
CA PRO A 119 1.05 -1.92 29.75
C PRO A 119 1.80 -2.16 28.46
N ALA A 120 2.70 -1.25 28.08
CA ALA A 120 3.44 -1.23 26.83
C ALA A 120 3.73 -2.64 26.31
N SER A 121 2.77 -3.22 25.58
CA SER A 121 2.92 -4.54 25.01
C SER A 121 3.97 -4.40 23.90
N ARG A 122 4.92 -5.29 23.86
CA ARG A 122 5.91 -5.35 22.78
C ARG A 122 5.31 -5.94 21.49
N ALA A 123 4.01 -6.12 21.45
CA ALA A 123 3.26 -6.42 20.24
C ALA A 123 3.27 -5.22 19.31
N LEU A 124 3.15 -5.47 18.02
CA LEU A 124 3.04 -4.40 17.02
C LEU A 124 1.81 -3.54 17.30
N GLY A 125 1.98 -2.21 17.28
CA GLY A 125 0.89 -1.25 17.31
C GLY A 125 -0.02 -1.40 16.09
N HIS A 126 -1.16 -0.73 16.10
CA HIS A 126 -2.12 -0.71 14.99
C HIS A 126 -2.97 0.56 15.00
N ASN A 127 -2.45 1.64 15.61
CA ASN A 127 -3.20 2.88 15.68
C ASN A 127 -2.95 3.72 14.43
N HIS A 128 -3.97 4.44 14.00
CA HIS A 128 -3.81 5.47 12.99
C HIS A 128 -3.21 6.73 13.60
N VAL A 129 -2.02 7.10 13.11
CA VAL A 129 -1.30 8.32 13.52
C VAL A 129 -1.12 9.26 12.35
N ALA A 130 -1.04 10.57 12.62
CA ALA A 130 -0.89 11.56 11.55
C ALA A 130 0.57 11.66 11.05
N GLY A 131 1.53 11.62 11.98
CA GLY A 131 2.94 11.89 11.73
C GLY A 131 3.77 10.64 11.41
N PRO A 132 5.10 10.86 11.24
CA PRO A 132 6.04 9.79 11.00
C PRO A 132 6.11 8.79 12.16
N VAL A 133 6.42 7.55 11.86
CA VAL A 133 6.63 6.48 12.85
C VAL A 133 8.07 5.99 12.79
N LYS A 134 8.72 5.99 13.95
CA LYS A 134 10.03 5.38 14.12
C LYS A 134 9.84 3.89 14.45
N TYR A 135 9.86 3.08 13.40
CA TYR A 135 9.71 1.63 13.52
C TYR A 135 10.97 0.96 14.08
N SER A 136 10.78 -0.11 14.85
CA SER A 136 11.88 -0.91 15.41
C SER A 136 12.40 -1.97 14.44
N VAL A 137 11.68 -2.25 13.36
CA VAL A 137 12.03 -3.21 12.30
C VAL A 137 12.17 -2.49 10.97
N THR A 138 13.18 -2.86 10.18
CA THR A 138 13.46 -2.27 8.85
C THR A 138 13.49 -3.33 7.75
N PRO A 139 12.65 -3.22 6.72
CA PRO A 139 11.43 -2.41 6.64
C PRO A 139 10.43 -2.78 7.74
N PRO A 140 9.44 -1.91 8.06
CA PRO A 140 8.44 -2.27 9.05
C PRO A 140 7.62 -3.50 8.63
N VAL A 141 7.08 -4.18 9.64
CA VAL A 141 6.26 -5.39 9.47
C VAL A 141 4.85 -5.21 10.06
N GLY A 142 4.45 -3.99 10.30
CA GLY A 142 3.24 -3.59 10.98
C GLY A 142 3.54 -2.48 11.96
N GLY A 143 2.61 -2.12 12.80
CA GLY A 143 2.76 -1.06 13.80
C GLY A 143 1.78 0.08 13.55
N ASP A 144 1.93 1.16 14.34
CA ASP A 144 1.16 2.39 14.13
C ASP A 144 1.46 2.96 12.75
N HIS A 145 0.45 3.50 12.08
CA HIS A 145 0.58 3.90 10.68
C HIS A 145 -0.41 5.01 10.31
N ASN A 146 -0.29 5.57 9.10
CA ASN A 146 -1.18 6.64 8.67
C ASN A 146 -2.56 6.11 8.28
N ALA A 147 -3.63 6.83 8.64
CA ALA A 147 -5.01 6.46 8.33
C ALA A 147 -5.37 6.43 6.83
N THR A 148 -4.47 6.86 5.96
CA THR A 148 -4.70 6.84 4.51
C THR A 148 -3.64 5.96 3.86
N TRP A 149 -4.09 4.88 3.23
CA TRP A 149 -3.25 3.94 2.48
C TRP A 149 -2.77 4.53 1.14
N MET A 150 -1.83 3.87 0.52
CA MET A 150 -1.45 4.14 -0.87
C MET A 150 -2.05 3.09 -1.81
N ASN A 151 -2.10 3.40 -3.11
CA ASN A 151 -2.45 2.39 -4.10
C ASN A 151 -1.36 1.33 -4.17
N CYS A 152 -1.73 0.07 -4.02
CA CYS A 152 -0.80 -1.04 -4.19
C CYS A 152 -0.27 -1.09 -5.63
N GLY A 153 1.01 -1.43 -5.77
CA GLY A 153 1.62 -1.56 -7.07
C GLY A 153 3.14 -1.42 -7.07
N VAL A 154 3.70 -1.24 -8.25
CA VAL A 154 5.14 -1.04 -8.46
C VAL A 154 5.46 0.44 -8.45
N TYR A 155 6.39 0.84 -7.59
CA TYR A 155 6.99 2.17 -7.58
C TYR A 155 8.50 2.04 -7.82
N ASP A 156 9.10 2.99 -8.52
CA ASP A 156 10.55 3.01 -8.74
C ASP A 156 11.31 3.93 -7.78
N GLN A 157 10.59 4.53 -6.84
CA GLN A 157 11.11 5.31 -5.73
C GLN A 157 10.60 4.77 -4.39
N ALA A 158 11.31 5.12 -3.31
CA ALA A 158 10.89 4.76 -1.96
C ALA A 158 9.57 5.45 -1.59
N VAL A 159 8.69 4.72 -0.92
CA VAL A 159 7.39 5.20 -0.46
C VAL A 159 7.38 5.43 1.06
N PRO A 160 6.46 6.25 1.59
CA PRO A 160 6.34 6.43 3.03
C PRO A 160 5.98 5.11 3.73
N ASN A 161 6.75 4.75 4.76
CA ASN A 161 6.55 3.53 5.53
C ASN A 161 5.13 3.41 6.07
N GLU A 162 4.58 4.49 6.61
CA GLU A 162 3.30 4.53 7.28
C GLU A 162 2.14 4.19 6.33
N ARG A 163 2.32 4.43 5.03
CA ARG A 163 1.31 4.09 4.01
C ARG A 163 1.44 2.65 3.53
N ALA A 164 2.67 2.16 3.40
CA ALA A 164 2.93 0.76 3.07
C ALA A 164 2.51 -0.18 4.22
N VAL A 165 2.69 0.25 5.48
CA VAL A 165 2.19 -0.47 6.67
C VAL A 165 0.66 -0.56 6.63
N HIS A 166 -0.04 0.51 6.26
CA HIS A 166 -1.50 0.46 6.08
C HIS A 166 -1.92 -0.55 5.00
N ASN A 167 -1.18 -0.59 3.87
CA ASN A 167 -1.43 -1.60 2.84
C ASN A 167 -1.26 -3.03 3.39
N MET A 168 -0.26 -3.27 4.25
CA MET A 168 -0.08 -4.59 4.90
C MET A 168 -1.23 -4.91 5.86
N GLU A 169 -1.81 -3.91 6.55
CA GLU A 169 -3.02 -4.09 7.36
C GLU A 169 -4.20 -4.57 6.50
N HIS A 170 -4.32 -4.08 5.26
CA HIS A 170 -5.32 -4.52 4.27
C HIS A 170 -4.97 -5.88 3.62
N GLY A 171 -3.79 -6.44 3.90
CA GLY A 171 -3.34 -7.74 3.42
C GLY A 171 -2.39 -7.68 2.23
N ALA A 172 -1.79 -6.55 1.95
CA ALA A 172 -0.73 -6.49 0.97
C ALA A 172 0.56 -7.18 1.48
N VAL A 173 1.33 -7.68 0.52
CA VAL A 173 2.72 -8.09 0.73
C VAL A 173 3.61 -6.99 0.18
N TRP A 174 4.52 -6.49 1.01
CA TRP A 174 5.47 -5.46 0.59
C TRP A 174 6.81 -6.10 0.24
N ILE A 175 7.16 -6.09 -1.05
CA ILE A 175 8.45 -6.54 -1.58
C ILE A 175 9.34 -5.32 -1.71
N THR A 176 10.37 -5.24 -0.90
CA THR A 176 11.36 -4.16 -0.95
C THR A 176 12.67 -4.68 -1.51
N TYR A 177 13.37 -3.83 -2.28
CA TYR A 177 14.68 -4.18 -2.83
C TYR A 177 15.70 -3.05 -2.61
N SER A 178 16.96 -3.43 -2.44
CA SER A 178 18.06 -2.47 -2.32
C SER A 178 18.16 -1.64 -3.61
N PRO A 179 18.35 -0.31 -3.54
CA PRO A 179 18.63 0.51 -4.72
C PRO A 179 19.89 0.07 -5.50
N SER A 180 20.80 -0.67 -4.85
CA SER A 180 21.97 -1.26 -5.49
C SER A 180 21.73 -2.62 -6.14
N LEU A 181 20.50 -3.16 -6.09
CA LEU A 181 20.15 -4.42 -6.73
C LEU A 181 20.29 -4.28 -8.24
N ALA A 182 20.92 -5.26 -8.90
CA ALA A 182 21.12 -5.25 -10.35
C ALA A 182 19.79 -5.04 -11.11
N ALA A 183 19.80 -4.23 -12.16
CA ALA A 183 18.60 -3.91 -12.95
C ALA A 183 17.89 -5.16 -13.51
N SER A 184 18.64 -6.21 -13.85
CA SER A 184 18.09 -7.50 -14.28
C SER A 184 17.28 -8.18 -13.17
N ALA A 185 17.74 -8.10 -11.91
CA ALA A 185 17.01 -8.65 -10.78
C ALA A 185 15.76 -7.82 -10.46
N VAL A 186 15.83 -6.49 -10.57
CA VAL A 186 14.64 -5.62 -10.44
C VAL A 186 13.60 -5.96 -11.53
N SER A 187 14.05 -6.18 -12.77
CA SER A 187 13.18 -6.61 -13.88
C SER A 187 12.50 -7.95 -13.60
N GLN A 188 13.22 -8.89 -12.94
CA GLN A 188 12.64 -10.18 -12.53
C GLN A 188 11.58 -10.01 -11.44
N LEU A 189 11.80 -9.10 -10.46
CA LEU A 189 10.79 -8.76 -9.44
C LEU A 189 9.55 -8.12 -10.07
N ARG A 190 9.72 -7.22 -11.04
CA ARG A 190 8.58 -6.63 -11.79
C ARG A 190 7.82 -7.69 -12.59
N ALA A 191 8.55 -8.61 -13.24
CA ALA A 191 7.93 -9.74 -13.93
C ALA A 191 7.22 -10.70 -12.93
N PHE A 192 7.78 -10.92 -11.75
CA PHE A 192 7.12 -11.66 -10.68
C PHE A 192 5.80 -10.99 -10.27
N PHE A 193 5.82 -9.69 -10.02
CA PHE A 193 4.62 -8.90 -9.72
C PHE A 193 3.56 -9.04 -10.83
N GLY A 194 3.95 -8.87 -12.09
CA GLY A 194 3.05 -8.94 -13.24
C GLY A 194 2.32 -10.29 -13.39
N ARG A 195 2.94 -11.38 -12.93
CA ARG A 195 2.32 -12.73 -12.96
C ARG A 195 1.34 -12.99 -11.82
N GLN A 196 1.29 -12.13 -10.80
CA GLN A 196 0.36 -12.34 -9.69
C GLN A 196 -1.07 -12.00 -10.10
N THR A 197 -2.00 -12.81 -9.65
CA THR A 197 -3.43 -12.61 -9.92
C THR A 197 -3.95 -11.34 -9.25
N VAL A 198 -4.86 -10.65 -9.93
CA VAL A 198 -5.64 -9.56 -9.35
C VAL A 198 -6.70 -10.15 -8.43
N LEU A 199 -6.79 -9.65 -7.22
CA LEU A 199 -7.77 -10.03 -6.21
C LEU A 199 -8.71 -8.86 -5.93
N ASN A 200 -9.96 -9.13 -5.58
CA ASN A 200 -10.95 -8.11 -5.24
C ASN A 200 -11.78 -8.52 -4.01
N PRO A 201 -11.15 -8.71 -2.84
CA PRO A 201 -11.87 -9.12 -1.63
C PRO A 201 -12.81 -8.04 -1.10
N SER A 202 -12.55 -6.77 -1.44
CA SER A 202 -13.38 -5.62 -1.04
C SER A 202 -14.63 -5.43 -1.91
N GLY A 203 -14.63 -5.97 -3.13
CA GLY A 203 -15.60 -5.63 -4.16
C GLY A 203 -15.48 -4.18 -4.70
N GLN A 204 -14.43 -3.44 -4.32
CA GLN A 204 -14.24 -2.00 -4.64
C GLN A 204 -13.10 -1.72 -5.61
N GLY A 205 -12.73 -2.66 -6.42
CA GLY A 205 -11.62 -2.57 -7.34
C GLY A 205 -10.56 -3.62 -7.05
N GLY A 206 -10.09 -4.26 -8.10
CA GLY A 206 -9.09 -5.31 -8.00
C GLY A 206 -7.67 -4.75 -7.88
N SER A 207 -6.83 -5.44 -7.12
CA SER A 207 -5.41 -5.18 -7.01
C SER A 207 -4.65 -6.50 -6.84
N ARG A 208 -3.36 -6.49 -7.13
CA ARG A 208 -2.50 -7.61 -6.80
C ARG A 208 -2.19 -7.71 -5.30
N TYR A 209 -2.54 -6.69 -4.50
CA TYR A 209 -2.20 -6.63 -3.07
C TYR A 209 -0.71 -6.89 -2.83
N ILE A 210 0.11 -6.27 -3.64
CA ILE A 210 1.57 -6.28 -3.56
C ILE A 210 2.07 -4.86 -3.78
N ASP A 211 2.96 -4.42 -2.91
CA ASP A 211 3.81 -3.26 -3.14
C ASP A 211 5.20 -3.76 -3.52
N LEU A 212 5.78 -3.22 -4.59
CA LEU A 212 7.15 -3.48 -5.01
C LEU A 212 7.89 -2.15 -5.12
N THR A 213 8.82 -1.89 -4.20
CA THR A 213 9.48 -0.59 -4.10
C THR A 213 10.96 -0.72 -3.80
N PRO A 214 11.83 0.20 -4.25
CA PRO A 214 13.16 0.32 -3.68
C PRO A 214 13.06 0.74 -2.21
N TYR A 215 14.05 0.34 -1.41
CA TYR A 215 14.16 0.72 -0.01
C TYR A 215 15.64 0.91 0.39
N PRO A 216 16.08 2.15 0.68
CA PRO A 216 17.45 2.39 1.14
C PRO A 216 17.73 1.75 2.49
N GLY A 217 18.94 1.23 2.67
CA GLY A 217 19.38 0.69 3.97
C GLY A 217 18.81 -0.67 4.34
N LEU A 218 18.36 -1.46 3.37
CA LEU A 218 17.88 -2.83 3.60
C LEU A 218 18.98 -3.72 4.22
N PRO A 219 18.60 -4.61 5.15
CA PRO A 219 19.51 -5.59 5.73
C PRO A 219 19.83 -6.80 4.79
N SER A 220 19.21 -6.85 3.63
CA SER A 220 19.37 -7.89 2.60
C SER A 220 19.02 -7.31 1.23
N PRO A 221 19.52 -7.85 0.10
CA PRO A 221 19.18 -7.37 -1.24
C PRO A 221 17.68 -7.26 -1.50
N ILE A 222 16.90 -8.16 -0.95
CA ILE A 222 15.44 -8.19 -1.04
C ILE A 222 14.88 -8.52 0.35
N VAL A 223 13.85 -7.78 0.76
CA VAL A 223 13.10 -8.08 1.98
C VAL A 223 11.61 -8.09 1.65
N VAL A 224 10.92 -9.12 2.11
CA VAL A 224 9.48 -9.29 1.89
C VAL A 224 8.78 -9.23 3.23
N SER A 225 7.85 -8.31 3.36
CA SER A 225 7.11 -8.06 4.61
C SER A 225 5.61 -8.26 4.41
N SER A 226 4.94 -8.71 5.43
CA SER A 226 3.50 -8.66 5.62
C SER A 226 3.23 -8.37 7.09
N TRP A 227 1.98 -8.18 7.47
CA TRP A 227 1.66 -7.87 8.86
C TRP A 227 2.17 -8.95 9.82
N GLY A 228 3.18 -8.60 10.63
CA GLY A 228 3.81 -9.48 11.61
C GLY A 228 4.84 -10.46 11.06
N PHE A 229 5.19 -10.42 9.77
CA PHE A 229 6.11 -11.40 9.18
C PHE A 229 7.09 -10.75 8.21
N GLN A 230 8.33 -11.24 8.24
CA GLN A 230 9.38 -10.79 7.33
C GLN A 230 10.23 -11.96 6.82
N LEU A 231 10.65 -11.89 5.56
CA LEU A 231 11.56 -12.84 4.94
C LEU A 231 12.66 -12.07 4.20
N ARG A 232 13.93 -12.45 4.44
CA ARG A 232 15.09 -11.89 3.74
C ARG A 232 15.52 -12.83 2.62
N LEU A 233 15.76 -12.27 1.44
CA LEU A 233 16.15 -13.01 0.25
C LEU A 233 17.36 -12.36 -0.41
N THR A 234 18.15 -13.17 -1.10
CA THR A 234 19.31 -12.73 -1.88
C THR A 234 19.05 -12.77 -3.38
N SER A 235 18.01 -13.47 -3.82
CA SER A 235 17.66 -13.64 -5.23
C SER A 235 16.16 -13.42 -5.47
N PRO A 236 15.76 -12.75 -6.56
CA PRO A 236 14.35 -12.63 -6.98
C PRO A 236 13.73 -13.96 -7.43
N THR A 237 14.55 -14.98 -7.67
CA THR A 237 14.10 -16.32 -8.09
C THR A 237 13.99 -17.31 -6.92
N ASP A 238 14.22 -16.87 -5.69
CA ASP A 238 14.05 -17.72 -4.51
C ASP A 238 12.60 -18.19 -4.40
N PRO A 239 12.34 -19.51 -4.36
CA PRO A 239 10.97 -20.04 -4.34
C PRO A 239 10.18 -19.62 -3.10
N ARG A 240 10.86 -19.24 -2.01
CA ARG A 240 10.20 -18.75 -0.79
C ARG A 240 9.48 -17.42 -1.02
N LEU A 241 9.86 -16.62 -2.04
CA LEU A 241 9.13 -15.41 -2.40
C LEU A 241 7.67 -15.74 -2.77
N GLN A 242 7.46 -16.73 -3.64
CA GLN A 242 6.12 -17.15 -4.02
C GLN A 242 5.38 -17.82 -2.86
N GLN A 243 6.07 -18.62 -2.04
CA GLN A 243 5.48 -19.24 -0.84
C GLN A 243 4.98 -18.18 0.14
N PHE A 244 5.76 -17.11 0.36
CA PHE A 244 5.41 -15.99 1.23
C PHE A 244 4.17 -15.25 0.70
N VAL A 245 4.17 -14.89 -0.59
CA VAL A 245 3.03 -14.23 -1.21
C VAL A 245 1.77 -15.09 -1.11
N ASN A 246 1.85 -16.38 -1.42
CA ASN A 246 0.70 -17.29 -1.33
C ASN A 246 0.15 -17.42 0.09
N LYS A 247 0.99 -17.35 1.11
CA LYS A 247 0.60 -17.56 2.50
C LYS A 247 -0.02 -16.31 3.12
N PHE A 248 0.56 -15.14 2.84
CA PHE A 248 0.23 -13.94 3.60
C PHE A 248 -0.66 -12.97 2.84
N ARG A 249 -0.59 -12.95 1.51
CA ARG A 249 -1.35 -12.02 0.69
C ARG A 249 -2.85 -12.23 0.85
N VAL A 250 -3.55 -11.23 1.39
CA VAL A 250 -5.00 -11.25 1.64
C VAL A 250 -5.43 -12.52 2.38
N SER A 251 -4.65 -12.92 3.36
CA SER A 251 -4.93 -14.10 4.17
C SER A 251 -5.98 -13.80 5.24
N GLN A 252 -7.04 -14.60 5.33
CA GLN A 252 -8.03 -14.47 6.41
C GLN A 252 -7.43 -14.69 7.81
N GLN A 253 -6.32 -15.40 7.89
CA GLN A 253 -5.65 -15.70 9.15
C GLN A 253 -4.70 -14.59 9.58
N TYR A 254 -4.01 -13.94 8.63
CA TYR A 254 -2.89 -13.04 8.90
C TYR A 254 -3.17 -11.57 8.54
N THR A 255 -4.28 -11.28 7.86
CA THR A 255 -4.64 -9.93 7.48
C THR A 255 -5.54 -9.31 8.54
N PRO A 256 -5.10 -8.24 9.20
CA PRO A 256 -5.92 -7.55 10.21
C PRO A 256 -7.24 -7.04 9.66
N GLU A 257 -7.21 -6.28 8.59
CA GLU A 257 -8.39 -5.74 7.91
C GLU A 257 -8.72 -6.49 6.61
N TYR A 258 -8.90 -7.81 6.73
CA TYR A 258 -9.25 -8.64 5.59
C TYR A 258 -10.47 -8.11 4.82
N GLY A 259 -10.31 -7.90 3.53
CA GLY A 259 -11.34 -7.36 2.67
C GLY A 259 -11.31 -5.84 2.49
N ALA A 260 -10.39 -5.14 3.14
CA ALA A 260 -10.14 -3.72 2.87
C ALA A 260 -9.47 -3.52 1.49
N PRO A 261 -9.74 -2.39 0.80
CA PRO A 261 -9.22 -2.17 -0.56
C PRO A 261 -7.74 -1.82 -0.56
N CYS A 262 -7.03 -2.23 -1.61
CA CYS A 262 -5.66 -1.81 -1.90
C CYS A 262 -5.59 -0.83 -3.09
N THR A 263 -6.74 -0.27 -3.45
CA THR A 263 -6.95 0.74 -4.50
C THR A 263 -7.77 1.90 -3.96
N GLY A 264 -7.80 3.02 -4.67
CA GLY A 264 -8.51 4.22 -4.23
C GLY A 264 -7.82 4.97 -3.10
N GLY A 265 -6.56 4.62 -2.80
CA GLY A 265 -5.66 5.33 -1.92
C GLY A 265 -4.89 6.45 -2.64
N LEU A 266 -3.74 6.82 -2.08
CA LEU A 266 -2.87 7.86 -2.61
C LEU A 266 -1.80 7.29 -3.56
N GLY A 267 -1.28 8.15 -4.42
CA GLY A 267 -0.25 7.78 -5.39
C GLY A 267 -0.80 7.08 -6.63
N THR A 268 0.04 7.02 -7.66
CA THR A 268 -0.22 6.27 -8.90
C THR A 268 1.02 5.43 -9.18
N PRO A 269 0.96 4.10 -9.02
CA PRO A 269 2.09 3.24 -9.31
C PRO A 269 2.32 3.08 -10.81
N LEU A 270 3.53 2.70 -11.20
CA LEU A 270 3.89 2.37 -12.58
C LEU A 270 3.13 1.14 -13.11
N GLN A 271 2.83 0.20 -12.21
CA GLN A 271 2.05 -1.01 -12.48
C GLN A 271 1.12 -1.27 -11.28
N GLN A 272 -0.12 -1.64 -11.54
CA GLN A 272 -1.11 -1.96 -10.53
C GLN A 272 -1.63 -3.40 -10.63
#